data_41027ac24829fa787d1913f2aefb29e4
#
_entry.id   41027ac24829fa787d1913f2aefb29e4
#
_cell.length_a   1.000
_cell.length_b   1.000
_cell.length_c   1.000
_cell.angle_alpha   90.00
_cell.angle_beta   90.00
_cell.angle_gamma   90.00
#
_symmetry.space_group_name_H-M   'P 1'
#
loop_
_entity.id
_entity.type
_entity.pdbx_description
1 polymer ?
#
loop_
_entity_poly.entity_id
_entity_poly.type
_entity_poly.pdbx_seq_one_letter_code
_entity_poly.pdbx_strand_id
1 'polypeptide(L)'
;MAKKVYQATVGKESKTAKAMTTNANISLKYSTEICNQLKGKNVDKVLAWFNRILAHEDHLPLKRYHKKVAHRKGEAKEGVKSGRYPEKTIKSFITLINSAKSNADFKGLDDDKLTIIHAFASKGVSRMTYQSKGKIGGKARKRNATHIEVIVSEVKA
;
A
#
# COMPACT_ATOMS: atom_id res chain seq x y z
N MET A 1 6.32 -25.28 0.81
CA MET A 1 6.10 -23.82 0.90
C MET A 1 4.92 -23.51 1.82
N ALA A 2 5.06 -22.57 2.76
CA ALA A 2 3.93 -22.17 3.62
C ALA A 2 2.80 -21.57 2.78
N LYS A 3 1.56 -22.02 3.01
CA LYS A 3 0.36 -21.53 2.31
C LYS A 3 0.19 -20.04 2.62
N LYS A 4 0.11 -19.20 1.59
CA LYS A 4 -0.16 -17.76 1.76
C LYS A 4 -1.62 -17.59 2.19
N VAL A 5 -1.84 -17.07 3.40
CA VAL A 5 -3.18 -16.82 3.95
C VAL A 5 -3.47 -15.32 3.82
N TYR A 6 -4.51 -14.98 3.06
CA TYR A 6 -5.03 -13.61 2.96
C TYR A 6 -5.98 -13.34 4.12
N GLN A 7 -6.02 -12.10 4.59
CA GLN A 7 -6.89 -11.68 5.71
C GLN A 7 -8.38 -11.62 5.34
N ALA A 8 -8.66 -11.48 4.04
CA ALA A 8 -10.04 -11.47 3.56
C ALA A 8 -10.37 -12.73 2.77
N THR A 9 -11.51 -13.31 3.07
CA THR A 9 -12.16 -14.33 2.24
C THR A 9 -13.12 -13.62 1.30
N VAL A 10 -12.90 -13.74 -0.01
CA VAL A 10 -13.72 -13.10 -1.03
C VAL A 10 -14.58 -14.15 -1.73
N GLY A 11 -15.88 -13.86 -1.89
CA GLY A 11 -16.89 -14.86 -2.20
C GLY A 11 -16.74 -15.63 -3.53
N LYS A 12 -16.32 -15.00 -4.63
CA LYS A 12 -16.17 -15.70 -5.94
C LYS A 12 -14.72 -15.65 -6.39
N GLU A 13 -13.98 -16.72 -6.14
CA GLU A 13 -12.54 -16.82 -6.52
C GLU A 13 -12.30 -16.75 -8.02
N SER A 14 -13.26 -17.18 -8.85
CA SER A 14 -13.17 -17.12 -10.31
C SER A 14 -13.12 -15.68 -10.86
N LYS A 15 -13.70 -14.70 -10.17
CA LYS A 15 -13.72 -13.28 -10.57
C LYS A 15 -12.75 -12.40 -9.81
N THR A 16 -11.85 -12.98 -9.06
CA THR A 16 -10.90 -12.23 -8.23
C THR A 16 -9.48 -12.68 -8.48
N ALA A 17 -8.56 -11.73 -8.51
CA ALA A 17 -7.14 -11.99 -8.49
C ALA A 17 -6.52 -11.43 -7.21
N LYS A 18 -5.49 -12.11 -6.71
CA LYS A 18 -4.88 -11.84 -5.41
C LYS A 18 -3.38 -11.68 -5.58
N ALA A 19 -2.79 -10.70 -4.90
CA ALA A 19 -1.34 -10.57 -4.79
C ALA A 19 -0.94 -10.18 -3.36
N MET A 20 0.20 -10.68 -2.90
CA MET A 20 0.74 -10.41 -1.57
C MET A 20 2.26 -10.28 -1.62
N THR A 21 2.78 -9.28 -0.94
CA THR A 21 4.22 -9.15 -0.66
C THR A 21 4.46 -9.26 0.83
N THR A 22 5.34 -10.19 1.22
CA THR A 22 5.70 -10.44 2.61
C THR A 22 7.01 -9.77 2.98
N ASN A 23 7.10 -9.26 4.21
CA ASN A 23 8.31 -8.64 4.79
C ASN A 23 8.94 -7.52 3.95
N ALA A 24 8.12 -6.73 3.25
CA ALA A 24 8.60 -5.56 2.53
C ALA A 24 9.23 -4.53 3.49
N ASN A 25 10.36 -3.95 3.08
CA ASN A 25 11.05 -2.93 3.86
C ASN A 25 10.42 -1.54 3.64
N ILE A 26 9.16 -1.41 4.05
CA ILE A 26 8.33 -0.20 3.90
C ILE A 26 7.65 0.16 5.22
N SER A 27 7.15 1.40 5.32
CA SER A 27 6.49 1.89 6.52
C SER A 27 5.07 1.33 6.65
N LEU A 28 4.77 0.63 7.75
CA LEU A 28 3.43 0.15 8.07
C LEU A 28 2.40 1.30 8.14
N LYS A 29 2.78 2.45 8.71
CA LYS A 29 1.88 3.60 8.83
C LYS A 29 1.44 4.14 7.46
N TYR A 30 2.39 4.35 6.55
CA TYR A 30 2.06 4.79 5.19
C TYR A 30 1.31 3.70 4.41
N SER A 31 1.67 2.44 4.58
CA SER A 31 0.96 1.33 3.95
C SER A 31 -0.51 1.26 4.38
N THR A 32 -0.79 1.45 5.68
CA THR A 32 -2.16 1.49 6.20
C THR A 32 -2.96 2.66 5.62
N GLU A 33 -2.35 3.86 5.51
CA GLU A 33 -3.01 5.03 4.88
C GLU A 33 -3.32 4.76 3.40
N ILE A 34 -2.38 4.18 2.66
CA ILE A 34 -2.58 3.80 1.26
C ILE A 34 -3.73 2.79 1.16
N CYS A 35 -3.69 1.69 1.92
CA CYS A 35 -4.71 0.65 1.87
C CYS A 35 -6.13 1.19 2.11
N ASN A 36 -6.29 2.16 3.03
CA ASN A 36 -7.58 2.78 3.30
C ASN A 36 -8.12 3.57 2.10
N GLN A 37 -7.23 4.09 1.24
CA GLN A 37 -7.61 4.87 0.08
C GLN A 37 -7.77 4.05 -1.21
N LEU A 38 -7.27 2.81 -1.22
CA LEU A 38 -7.34 1.94 -2.40
C LEU A 38 -8.70 1.26 -2.57
N LYS A 39 -9.39 0.96 -1.48
CA LYS A 39 -10.63 0.18 -1.49
C LYS A 39 -11.71 0.85 -2.34
N GLY A 40 -12.33 0.07 -3.23
CA GLY A 40 -13.39 0.53 -4.12
C GLY A 40 -12.92 1.35 -5.32
N LYS A 41 -11.62 1.49 -5.55
CA LYS A 41 -11.07 2.25 -6.69
C LYS A 41 -10.64 1.32 -7.82
N ASN A 42 -10.80 1.81 -9.05
CA ASN A 42 -10.27 1.14 -10.24
C ASN A 42 -8.74 1.14 -10.22
N VAL A 43 -8.14 0.04 -10.70
CA VAL A 43 -6.70 -0.22 -10.67
C VAL A 43 -5.91 0.86 -11.44
N ASP A 44 -6.34 1.22 -12.66
CA ASP A 44 -5.61 2.17 -13.49
C ASP A 44 -5.67 3.60 -12.92
N LYS A 45 -6.82 3.99 -12.33
CA LYS A 45 -6.94 5.28 -11.62
C LYS A 45 -6.01 5.36 -10.42
N VAL A 46 -5.78 4.25 -9.73
CA VAL A 46 -4.85 4.16 -8.60
C VAL A 46 -3.41 4.25 -9.08
N LEU A 47 -3.04 3.57 -10.15
CA LEU A 47 -1.69 3.64 -10.72
C LEU A 47 -1.37 5.07 -11.22
N ALA A 48 -2.32 5.72 -11.89
CA ALA A 48 -2.19 7.12 -12.32
C ALA A 48 -2.01 8.06 -11.11
N TRP A 49 -2.76 7.85 -10.02
CA TRP A 49 -2.61 8.62 -8.79
C TRP A 49 -1.24 8.40 -8.14
N PHE A 50 -0.73 7.18 -8.09
CA PHE A 50 0.60 6.88 -7.56
C PHE A 50 1.71 7.56 -8.37
N ASN A 51 1.60 7.58 -9.70
CA ASN A 51 2.57 8.25 -10.55
C ASN A 51 2.59 9.77 -10.29
N ARG A 52 1.43 10.42 -10.09
CA ARG A 52 1.37 11.84 -9.69
C ARG A 52 2.04 12.10 -8.34
N ILE A 53 1.90 11.17 -7.36
CA ILE A 53 2.59 11.32 -6.08
C ILE A 53 4.11 11.16 -6.25
N LEU A 54 4.58 10.26 -7.11
CA LEU A 54 6.01 10.10 -7.41
C LEU A 54 6.59 11.32 -8.15
N ALA A 55 5.79 11.97 -9.00
CA ALA A 55 6.14 13.24 -9.66
C ALA A 55 6.04 14.46 -8.72
N HIS A 56 5.63 14.28 -7.45
CA HIS A 56 5.38 15.36 -6.48
C HIS A 56 4.24 16.33 -6.84
N GLU A 57 3.44 16.02 -7.85
CA GLU A 57 2.25 16.80 -8.23
C GLU A 57 1.10 16.60 -7.24
N ASP A 58 1.06 15.43 -6.60
CA ASP A 58 0.06 15.06 -5.61
C ASP A 58 0.74 14.53 -4.33
N HIS A 59 0.00 14.39 -3.25
CA HIS A 59 0.52 13.84 -2.00
C HIS A 59 -0.43 12.81 -1.39
N LEU A 60 0.11 11.88 -0.59
CA LEU A 60 -0.68 10.96 0.21
C LEU A 60 -1.27 11.71 1.41
N PRO A 61 -2.59 11.92 1.51
CA PRO A 61 -3.22 12.50 2.69
C PRO A 61 -3.15 11.52 3.85
N LEU A 62 -2.78 12.02 5.04
CA LEU A 62 -2.62 11.21 6.25
C LEU A 62 -3.82 11.44 7.16
N LYS A 63 -4.78 10.51 7.19
CA LYS A 63 -5.99 10.60 8.02
C LYS A 63 -5.76 10.07 9.44
N ARG A 64 -5.12 8.93 9.57
CA ARG A 64 -4.90 8.23 10.83
C ARG A 64 -3.60 8.62 11.52
N TYR A 65 -2.52 8.72 10.76
CA TYR A 65 -1.17 8.97 11.28
C TYR A 65 -0.69 10.39 11.00
N HIS A 66 -1.52 11.39 11.31
CA HIS A 66 -1.28 12.81 11.01
C HIS A 66 -0.74 13.63 12.17
N LYS A 67 -0.70 13.12 13.41
CA LYS A 67 -0.24 13.88 14.60
C LYS A 67 1.16 14.44 14.39
N LYS A 68 1.36 15.75 14.62
CA LYS A 68 2.62 16.49 14.42
C LYS A 68 3.17 16.43 12.98
N VAL A 69 2.32 16.18 12.00
CA VAL A 69 2.68 16.24 10.58
C VAL A 69 2.27 17.60 10.00
N ALA A 70 3.23 18.29 9.37
CA ALA A 70 2.99 19.58 8.76
C ALA A 70 1.98 19.48 7.60
N HIS A 71 1.20 20.55 7.42
CA HIS A 71 0.28 20.69 6.30
C HIS A 71 1.03 20.82 4.97
N ARG A 72 0.38 20.44 3.87
CA ARG A 72 0.84 20.70 2.51
C ARG A 72 0.21 21.98 1.97
N LYS A 73 0.91 22.64 1.03
CA LYS A 73 0.37 23.78 0.28
C LYS A 73 -0.82 23.32 -0.56
N GLY A 74 -1.83 24.16 -0.67
CA GLY A 74 -3.02 23.91 -1.47
C GLY A 74 -4.24 23.48 -0.61
N GLU A 75 -5.25 23.02 -1.28
CA GLU A 75 -6.52 22.60 -0.65
C GLU A 75 -6.39 21.30 0.15
N ALA A 76 -7.31 21.14 1.09
CA ALA A 76 -7.39 19.90 1.85
C ALA A 76 -7.89 18.75 0.96
N LYS A 77 -7.17 17.63 0.94
CA LYS A 77 -7.62 16.40 0.26
C LYS A 77 -8.36 15.52 1.24
N GLU A 78 -9.59 15.17 0.87
CA GLU A 78 -10.47 14.37 1.72
C GLU A 78 -10.58 14.92 3.17
N GLY A 79 -10.62 16.25 3.30
CA GLY A 79 -10.71 16.96 4.59
C GLY A 79 -9.40 17.05 5.37
N VAL A 80 -8.26 16.62 4.82
CA VAL A 80 -6.96 16.60 5.50
C VAL A 80 -5.90 17.37 4.72
N LYS A 81 -5.23 18.33 5.39
CA LYS A 81 -4.09 19.07 4.83
C LYS A 81 -2.73 18.40 5.10
N SER A 82 -2.66 17.46 6.05
CA SER A 82 -1.43 16.74 6.37
C SER A 82 -1.10 15.72 5.30
N GLY A 83 0.07 15.78 4.70
CA GLY A 83 0.46 14.87 3.61
C GLY A 83 1.96 14.62 3.51
N ARG A 84 2.32 13.52 2.85
CA ARG A 84 3.72 13.12 2.59
C ARG A 84 3.82 12.45 1.23
N TYR A 85 5.07 12.29 0.77
CA TYR A 85 5.45 11.58 -0.46
C TYR A 85 6.22 10.30 -0.11
N PRO A 86 5.55 9.20 0.25
CA PRO A 86 6.22 7.96 0.64
C PRO A 86 6.64 7.13 -0.58
N GLU A 87 7.57 7.63 -1.40
CA GLU A 87 7.98 7.06 -2.69
C GLU A 87 8.30 5.57 -2.61
N LYS A 88 9.14 5.15 -1.64
CA LYS A 88 9.50 3.74 -1.48
C LYS A 88 8.29 2.84 -1.24
N THR A 89 7.33 3.31 -0.46
CA THR A 89 6.10 2.55 -0.18
C THR A 89 5.24 2.49 -1.43
N ILE A 90 5.08 3.59 -2.14
CA ILE A 90 4.30 3.66 -3.38
C ILE A 90 4.88 2.75 -4.46
N LYS A 91 6.18 2.76 -4.69
CA LYS A 91 6.84 1.84 -5.64
C LYS A 91 6.55 0.38 -5.31
N SER A 92 6.57 0.01 -4.02
CA SER A 92 6.20 -1.36 -3.60
C SER A 92 4.73 -1.70 -3.86
N PHE A 93 3.83 -0.73 -3.71
CA PHE A 93 2.41 -0.93 -4.05
C PHE A 93 2.17 -1.02 -5.56
N ILE A 94 2.88 -0.24 -6.38
CA ILE A 94 2.83 -0.35 -7.84
C ILE A 94 3.22 -1.76 -8.28
N THR A 95 4.35 -2.27 -7.78
CA THR A 95 4.80 -3.64 -8.09
C THR A 95 3.75 -4.68 -7.67
N LEU A 96 3.14 -4.52 -6.48
CA LEU A 96 2.12 -5.43 -5.99
C LEU A 96 0.84 -5.40 -6.85
N ILE A 97 0.38 -4.20 -7.23
CA ILE A 97 -0.82 -4.02 -8.05
C ILE A 97 -0.58 -4.58 -9.47
N ASN A 98 0.59 -4.34 -10.06
CA ASN A 98 0.94 -4.94 -11.35
C ASN A 98 0.96 -6.47 -11.28
N SER A 99 1.47 -7.05 -10.19
CA SER A 99 1.39 -8.50 -9.97
C SER A 99 -0.06 -8.99 -9.83
N ALA A 100 -0.94 -8.21 -9.20
CA ALA A 100 -2.36 -8.55 -9.11
C ALA A 100 -3.04 -8.46 -10.49
N LYS A 101 -2.66 -7.47 -11.32
CA LYS A 101 -3.13 -7.29 -12.69
C LYS A 101 -2.71 -8.48 -13.56
N SER A 102 -1.43 -8.87 -13.57
CA SER A 102 -0.95 -10.05 -14.28
C SER A 102 -1.62 -11.35 -13.82
N ASN A 103 -1.95 -11.48 -12.54
CA ASN A 103 -2.71 -12.62 -12.03
C ASN A 103 -4.18 -12.58 -12.50
N ALA A 104 -4.74 -11.40 -12.75
CA ALA A 104 -6.08 -11.23 -13.31
C ALA A 104 -6.10 -11.63 -14.78
N ASP A 105 -5.12 -11.18 -15.57
CA ASP A 105 -4.94 -11.57 -16.98
C ASP A 105 -4.83 -13.09 -17.13
N PHE A 106 -4.02 -13.73 -16.29
CA PHE A 106 -3.89 -15.19 -16.29
C PHE A 106 -5.22 -15.92 -16.04
N LYS A 107 -6.14 -15.28 -15.31
CA LYS A 107 -7.50 -15.81 -15.07
C LYS A 107 -8.51 -15.42 -16.16
N GLY A 108 -8.11 -14.64 -17.18
CA GLY A 108 -8.98 -14.14 -18.24
C GLY A 108 -9.98 -13.08 -17.77
N LEU A 109 -9.62 -12.29 -16.74
CA LEU A 109 -10.43 -11.16 -16.27
C LEU A 109 -10.12 -9.92 -17.11
N ASP A 110 -11.14 -9.07 -17.31
CA ASP A 110 -11.01 -7.83 -18.06
C ASP A 110 -10.25 -6.77 -17.26
N ASP A 111 -9.05 -6.41 -17.74
CA ASP A 111 -8.11 -5.50 -17.09
C ASP A 111 -8.69 -4.10 -16.82
N ASP A 112 -9.46 -3.56 -17.79
CA ASP A 112 -10.03 -2.21 -17.70
C ASP A 112 -11.10 -2.08 -16.60
N LYS A 113 -11.73 -3.21 -16.25
CA LYS A 113 -12.81 -3.29 -15.26
C LYS A 113 -12.34 -3.71 -13.86
N LEU A 114 -11.04 -3.82 -13.64
CA LEU A 114 -10.51 -4.25 -12.36
C LEU A 114 -10.68 -3.19 -11.27
N THR A 115 -11.30 -3.58 -10.17
CA THR A 115 -11.50 -2.76 -8.99
C THR A 115 -10.85 -3.41 -7.76
N ILE A 116 -10.20 -2.62 -6.93
CA ILE A 116 -9.58 -3.09 -5.69
C ILE A 116 -10.66 -3.25 -4.62
N ILE A 117 -11.04 -4.49 -4.31
CA ILE A 117 -12.05 -4.79 -3.28
C ILE A 117 -11.45 -4.92 -1.89
N HIS A 118 -10.19 -5.36 -1.79
CA HIS A 118 -9.50 -5.50 -0.52
C HIS A 118 -8.06 -5.04 -0.65
N ALA A 119 -7.61 -4.24 0.33
CA ALA A 119 -6.22 -3.87 0.53
C ALA A 119 -5.94 -3.84 2.03
N PHE A 120 -4.89 -4.50 2.46
CA PHE A 120 -4.52 -4.59 3.87
C PHE A 120 -3.00 -4.55 4.07
N ALA A 121 -2.58 -3.98 5.18
CA ALA A 121 -1.18 -3.93 5.58
C ALA A 121 -1.02 -4.40 7.02
N SER A 122 -0.18 -5.38 7.26
CA SER A 122 0.13 -5.92 8.57
C SER A 122 1.62 -5.82 8.89
N LYS A 123 1.94 -5.91 10.19
CA LYS A 123 3.31 -5.88 10.66
C LYS A 123 3.97 -7.22 10.39
N GLY A 124 5.10 -7.19 9.71
CA GLY A 124 5.97 -8.33 9.49
C GLY A 124 7.05 -8.47 10.57
N VAL A 125 8.15 -9.11 10.19
CA VAL A 125 9.31 -9.34 11.07
C VAL A 125 9.91 -8.03 11.55
N SER A 126 10.29 -7.98 12.83
CA SER A 126 10.98 -6.85 13.42
C SER A 126 12.44 -7.19 13.65
N ARG A 127 13.33 -6.33 13.15
CA ARG A 127 14.78 -6.45 13.36
C ARG A 127 15.25 -5.38 14.32
N MET A 128 16.09 -5.77 15.26
CA MET A 128 16.79 -4.83 16.13
C MET A 128 18.10 -4.41 15.48
N THR A 129 18.39 -3.13 15.50
CA THR A 129 19.68 -2.55 15.07
C THR A 129 20.17 -1.63 16.16
N TYR A 130 21.47 -1.58 16.36
CA TYR A 130 22.10 -0.73 17.35
C TYR A 130 22.85 0.42 16.69
N GLN A 131 22.79 1.60 17.31
CA GLN A 131 23.58 2.74 16.87
C GLN A 131 25.04 2.49 17.23
N SER A 132 25.94 2.46 16.25
CA SER A 132 27.35 2.14 16.47
C SER A 132 28.19 3.32 16.93
N LYS A 133 27.79 4.56 16.59
CA LYS A 133 28.61 5.76 16.83
C LYS A 133 27.80 6.92 17.43
N GLY A 134 28.50 7.85 18.05
CA GLY A 134 28.00 9.09 18.61
C GLY A 134 27.49 8.99 20.04
N LYS A 135 27.03 10.12 20.59
CA LYS A 135 26.57 10.28 22.00
C LYS A 135 25.45 9.28 22.38
N ILE A 136 24.73 8.75 21.40
CA ILE A 136 23.66 7.77 21.58
C ILE A 136 24.11 6.37 21.13
N GLY A 137 25.41 6.07 21.15
CA GLY A 137 25.96 4.75 20.86
C GLY A 137 25.30 3.67 21.71
N GLY A 138 25.09 2.48 21.13
CA GLY A 138 24.40 1.35 21.78
C GLY A 138 22.87 1.47 21.83
N LYS A 139 22.26 2.60 21.45
CA LYS A 139 20.80 2.74 21.42
C LYS A 139 20.16 1.76 20.45
N ALA A 140 19.30 0.91 20.98
CA ALA A 140 18.53 -0.03 20.18
C ALA A 140 17.48 0.68 19.32
N ARG A 141 17.40 0.33 18.03
CA ARG A 141 16.39 0.79 17.10
C ARG A 141 15.66 -0.42 16.49
N LYS A 142 14.35 -0.39 16.56
CA LYS A 142 13.50 -1.43 15.97
C LYS A 142 13.09 -1.04 14.55
N ARG A 143 13.44 -1.88 13.58
CA ARG A 143 13.00 -1.77 12.18
C ARG A 143 11.96 -2.85 11.90
N ASN A 144 10.76 -2.45 11.55
CA ASN A 144 9.67 -3.37 11.22
C ASN A 144 9.57 -3.53 9.71
N ALA A 145 9.43 -4.75 9.26
CA ALA A 145 8.95 -5.06 7.91
C ALA A 145 7.41 -5.00 7.88
N THR A 146 6.84 -4.94 6.70
CA THR A 146 5.39 -4.86 6.48
C THR A 146 4.96 -5.91 5.47
N HIS A 147 3.88 -6.63 5.77
CA HIS A 147 3.16 -7.41 4.77
C HIS A 147 2.11 -6.53 4.14
N ILE A 148 1.96 -6.60 2.82
CA ILE A 148 0.92 -5.92 2.06
C ILE A 148 0.20 -6.92 1.18
N GLU A 149 -1.12 -6.82 1.12
CA GLU A 149 -1.96 -7.66 0.29
C GLU A 149 -3.02 -6.84 -0.43
N VAL A 150 -3.33 -7.25 -1.64
CA VAL A 150 -4.36 -6.65 -2.48
C VAL A 150 -5.16 -7.75 -3.16
N ILE A 151 -6.47 -7.56 -3.21
CA ILE A 151 -7.39 -8.39 -3.98
C ILE A 151 -8.15 -7.48 -4.93
N VAL A 152 -8.09 -7.80 -6.20
CA VAL A 152 -8.84 -7.13 -7.26
C VAL A 152 -9.96 -8.02 -7.75
N SER A 153 -11.04 -7.41 -8.21
CA SER A 153 -12.17 -8.11 -8.81
C SER A 153 -12.63 -7.37 -10.06
N GLU A 154 -13.04 -8.13 -11.02
CA GLU A 154 -13.78 -7.60 -12.16
C GLU A 154 -15.18 -7.18 -11.69
N VAL A 155 -15.53 -5.91 -11.94
CA VAL A 155 -16.87 -5.39 -11.68
C VAL A 155 -17.67 -5.45 -12.98
N LYS A 156 -18.81 -6.14 -12.97
CA LYS A 156 -19.77 -6.03 -14.07
C LYS A 156 -20.30 -4.60 -14.10
N ALA A 157 -20.22 -3.98 -15.28
CA ALA A 157 -20.97 -2.75 -15.56
C ALA A 157 -22.46 -2.99 -15.38
#